data_faaca48f088e5493858dad6ca308e318
#
_entry.id   faaca48f088e5493858dad6ca308e318
#
_cell.length_a   1.000
_cell.length_b   1.000
_cell.length_c   1.000
_cell.angle_alpha   90.00
_cell.angle_beta   90.00
_cell.angle_gamma   90.00
#
_symmetry.space_group_name_H-M   'P 1'
#
loop_
_entity.id
_entity.type
_entity.pdbx_description
1 polymer ?
#
loop_
_entity_poly.entity_id
_entity_poly.type
_entity_poly.pdbx_seq_one_letter_code
_entity_poly.pdbx_strand_id
1 'polypeptide(L)'
;MSSSIAQKFKNIGPGALVAAGFIGPGTVTTCTVSGASYGYTMLWALLFATVATIIFQEMASRVGIVSGKGLGENIRDRIPNKTLMWIAIVIVIIAIFVGNIAYETGNITGGILGIQAVTPDIPMIPIVVVLGLLAFAAMWIGSYKVVEVILCLLY
;
A
#
# COMPACT_ATOMS: atom_id res chain seq x y z
N MET A 1 -39.01 0.71 -3.31
CA MET A 1 -38.10 0.56 -2.15
C MET A 1 -36.79 1.27 -2.46
N SER A 2 -36.69 2.51 -2.05
CA SER A 2 -35.50 3.35 -2.25
C SER A 2 -34.53 3.07 -1.12
N SER A 3 -33.49 2.28 -1.34
CA SER A 3 -32.40 2.21 -0.38
C SER A 3 -31.72 3.56 -0.38
N SER A 4 -31.73 4.24 0.77
CA SER A 4 -31.08 5.52 0.99
C SER A 4 -29.62 5.45 0.52
N ILE A 5 -29.13 6.51 -0.14
CA ILE A 5 -27.74 6.67 -0.56
C ILE A 5 -26.79 6.37 0.62
N ALA A 6 -27.17 6.76 1.83
CA ALA A 6 -26.44 6.44 3.07
C ALA A 6 -26.32 4.92 3.35
N GLN A 7 -27.31 4.09 2.98
CA GLN A 7 -27.20 2.63 3.10
C GLN A 7 -26.28 2.03 2.05
N LYS A 8 -26.20 2.62 0.85
CA LYS A 8 -25.24 2.20 -0.19
C LYS A 8 -23.80 2.50 0.23
N PHE A 9 -23.55 3.65 0.87
CA PHE A 9 -22.23 3.98 1.43
C PHE A 9 -21.84 3.09 2.61
N LYS A 10 -22.77 2.66 3.43
CA LYS A 10 -22.52 1.74 4.55
C LYS A 10 -22.16 0.31 4.08
N ASN A 11 -22.51 -0.03 2.84
CA ASN A 11 -22.17 -1.30 2.19
C ASN A 11 -20.87 -1.23 1.33
N ILE A 12 -20.22 -0.06 1.26
CA ILE A 12 -18.87 0.05 0.72
C ILE A 12 -17.95 -0.66 1.70
N GLY A 13 -17.67 -1.91 1.40
CA GLY A 13 -16.94 -2.80 2.29
C GLY A 13 -15.47 -2.38 2.47
N PRO A 14 -14.73 -3.07 3.34
CA PRO A 14 -13.33 -2.78 3.65
C PRO A 14 -12.42 -2.76 2.42
N GLY A 15 -12.83 -3.37 1.31
CA GLY A 15 -12.08 -3.34 0.05
C GLY A 15 -11.94 -1.94 -0.58
N ALA A 16 -12.96 -1.09 -0.46
CA ALA A 16 -12.88 0.29 -0.97
C ALA A 16 -11.95 1.17 -0.12
N LEU A 17 -11.94 0.96 1.20
CA LEU A 17 -10.99 1.61 2.12
C LEU A 17 -9.53 1.21 1.80
N VAL A 18 -9.31 -0.06 1.55
CA VAL A 18 -7.99 -0.58 1.14
C VAL A 18 -7.59 0.02 -0.21
N ALA A 19 -8.49 0.04 -1.20
CA ALA A 19 -8.21 0.64 -2.51
C ALA A 19 -7.87 2.13 -2.40
N ALA A 20 -8.61 2.90 -1.58
CA ALA A 20 -8.32 4.31 -1.32
C ALA A 20 -6.95 4.50 -0.65
N GLY A 21 -6.57 3.62 0.28
CA GLY A 21 -5.26 3.65 0.93
C GLY A 21 -4.09 3.37 -0.03
N PHE A 22 -4.33 2.66 -1.12
CA PHE A 22 -3.29 2.39 -2.15
C PHE A 22 -3.14 3.52 -3.16
N ILE A 23 -4.13 4.40 -3.34
CA ILE A 23 -4.04 5.56 -4.23
C ILE A 23 -3.41 6.72 -3.47
N GLY A 24 -2.10 6.65 -3.26
CA GLY A 24 -1.34 7.69 -2.57
C GLY A 24 -0.48 8.54 -3.51
N PRO A 25 0.22 9.56 -2.96
CA PRO A 25 1.15 10.40 -3.71
C PRO A 25 2.18 9.60 -4.50
N GLY A 26 2.65 8.48 -3.95
CA GLY A 26 3.62 7.59 -4.59
C GLY A 26 3.07 6.94 -5.87
N THR A 27 1.84 6.47 -5.84
CA THR A 27 1.20 5.86 -7.02
C THR A 27 1.05 6.89 -8.14
N VAL A 28 0.55 8.09 -7.80
CA VAL A 28 0.37 9.19 -8.77
C VAL A 28 1.72 9.60 -9.36
N THR A 29 2.74 9.80 -8.53
CA THR A 29 4.08 10.19 -8.97
C THR A 29 4.70 9.13 -9.88
N THR A 30 4.67 7.85 -9.48
CA THR A 30 5.25 6.76 -10.26
C THR A 30 4.56 6.61 -11.61
N CYS A 31 3.22 6.68 -11.66
CA CYS A 31 2.47 6.61 -12.90
C CYS A 31 2.76 7.83 -13.80
N THR A 32 2.86 9.03 -13.22
CA THR A 32 3.15 10.26 -13.97
C THR A 32 4.57 10.22 -14.56
N VAL A 33 5.57 9.87 -13.76
CA VAL A 33 6.97 9.77 -14.22
C VAL A 33 7.11 8.67 -15.27
N SER A 34 6.48 7.52 -15.05
CA SER A 34 6.49 6.42 -16.02
C SER A 34 5.83 6.84 -17.34
N GLY A 35 4.68 7.50 -17.27
CA GLY A 35 3.98 8.02 -18.46
C GLY A 35 4.78 9.08 -19.21
N ALA A 36 5.43 10.00 -18.47
CA ALA A 36 6.28 11.04 -19.07
C ALA A 36 7.54 10.48 -19.73
N SER A 37 8.16 9.44 -19.13
CA SER A 37 9.40 8.85 -19.60
C SER A 37 9.22 7.83 -20.73
N TYR A 38 8.16 7.03 -20.66
CA TYR A 38 7.94 5.88 -21.55
C TYR A 38 6.67 5.96 -22.37
N GLY A 39 5.86 7.00 -22.21
CA GLY A 39 4.57 7.12 -22.88
C GLY A 39 3.65 5.92 -22.59
N TYR A 40 3.04 5.38 -23.62
CA TYR A 40 2.12 4.24 -23.50
C TYR A 40 2.80 2.86 -23.47
N THR A 41 4.11 2.81 -23.61
CA THR A 41 4.87 1.53 -23.68
C THR A 41 4.73 0.70 -22.40
N MET A 42 4.45 1.32 -21.26
CA MET A 42 4.32 0.62 -19.97
C MET A 42 2.88 0.17 -19.63
N LEU A 43 1.90 0.44 -20.50
CA LEU A 43 0.50 0.04 -20.23
C LEU A 43 0.31 -1.48 -20.13
N TRP A 44 1.07 -2.26 -20.89
CA TRP A 44 1.02 -3.71 -20.81
C TRP A 44 1.49 -4.21 -19.42
N ALA A 45 2.53 -3.58 -18.85
CA ALA A 45 3.04 -3.93 -17.53
C ALA A 45 2.01 -3.61 -16.43
N LEU A 46 1.31 -2.48 -16.56
CA LEU A 46 0.23 -2.11 -15.65
C LEU A 46 -0.94 -3.11 -15.73
N LEU A 47 -1.34 -3.50 -16.94
CA LEU A 47 -2.39 -4.50 -17.14
C LEU A 47 -1.99 -5.85 -16.52
N PHE A 48 -0.76 -6.31 -16.81
CA PHE A 48 -0.23 -7.55 -16.28
C PHE A 48 -0.16 -7.51 -14.74
N ALA A 49 0.36 -6.43 -14.15
CA ALA A 49 0.44 -6.26 -12.72
C ALA A 49 -0.94 -6.27 -12.06
N THR A 50 -1.94 -5.64 -12.67
CA THR A 50 -3.32 -5.61 -12.17
C THR A 50 -3.91 -7.02 -12.15
N VAL A 51 -3.81 -7.76 -13.25
CA VAL A 51 -4.31 -9.14 -13.35
C VAL A 51 -3.60 -10.05 -12.35
N ALA A 52 -2.27 -9.97 -12.26
CA ALA A 52 -1.48 -10.74 -11.31
C ALA A 52 -1.88 -10.43 -9.86
N THR A 53 -2.07 -9.16 -9.53
CA THR A 53 -2.49 -8.73 -8.19
C THR A 53 -3.86 -9.30 -7.83
N ILE A 54 -4.84 -9.24 -8.73
CA ILE A 54 -6.18 -9.81 -8.51
C ILE A 54 -6.07 -11.31 -8.19
N ILE A 55 -5.31 -12.06 -9.01
CA ILE A 55 -5.16 -13.51 -8.83
C ILE A 55 -4.48 -13.82 -7.49
N PHE A 56 -3.35 -13.17 -7.19
CA PHE A 56 -2.60 -13.46 -5.96
C PHE A 56 -3.35 -13.04 -4.70
N GLN A 57 -4.06 -11.91 -4.71
CA GLN A 57 -4.87 -11.48 -3.58
C GLN A 57 -6.06 -12.42 -3.36
N GLU A 58 -6.71 -12.88 -4.42
CA GLU A 58 -7.79 -13.87 -4.30
C GLU A 58 -7.27 -15.19 -3.71
N MET A 59 -6.12 -15.69 -4.19
CA MET A 59 -5.51 -16.90 -3.66
C MET A 59 -5.14 -16.76 -2.18
N ALA A 60 -4.52 -15.65 -1.79
CA ALA A 60 -4.16 -15.36 -0.41
C ALA A 60 -5.39 -15.28 0.51
N SER A 61 -6.43 -14.61 0.04
CA SER A 61 -7.71 -14.50 0.75
C SER A 61 -8.38 -15.86 0.95
N ARG A 62 -8.43 -16.69 -0.09
CA ARG A 62 -8.98 -18.06 -0.01
C ARG A 62 -8.21 -18.92 1.00
N VAL A 63 -6.87 -18.86 0.97
CA VAL A 63 -6.04 -19.57 1.93
C VAL A 63 -6.33 -19.11 3.36
N GLY A 64 -6.43 -17.81 3.60
CA GLY A 64 -6.75 -17.25 4.91
C GLY A 64 -8.12 -17.69 5.43
N ILE A 65 -9.15 -17.61 4.59
CA ILE A 65 -10.53 -17.98 4.96
C ILE A 65 -10.65 -19.49 5.25
N VAL A 66 -10.09 -20.34 4.39
CA VAL A 66 -10.22 -21.80 4.51
C VAL A 66 -9.39 -22.33 5.68
N SER A 67 -8.20 -21.79 5.89
CA SER A 67 -7.31 -22.27 6.95
C SER A 67 -7.58 -21.62 8.32
N GLY A 68 -8.21 -20.45 8.35
CA GLY A 68 -8.33 -19.62 9.55
C GLY A 68 -7.00 -19.12 10.09
N LYS A 69 -5.92 -19.19 9.29
CA LYS A 69 -4.53 -18.89 9.67
C LYS A 69 -3.90 -17.90 8.72
N GLY A 70 -2.93 -17.15 9.22
CA GLY A 70 -2.13 -16.26 8.39
C GLY A 70 -1.23 -17.02 7.40
N LEU A 71 -0.74 -16.31 6.37
CA LEU A 71 0.12 -16.91 5.34
C LEU A 71 1.39 -17.56 5.94
N GLY A 72 2.04 -16.88 6.89
CA GLY A 72 3.24 -17.40 7.55
C GLY A 72 2.99 -18.69 8.36
N GLU A 73 1.84 -18.77 9.02
CA GLU A 73 1.43 -19.99 9.74
C GLU A 73 1.15 -21.13 8.78
N ASN A 74 0.46 -20.85 7.66
CA ASN A 74 0.21 -21.84 6.62
C ASN A 74 1.51 -22.36 6.00
N ILE A 75 2.49 -21.51 5.74
CA ILE A 75 3.81 -21.91 5.26
C ILE A 75 4.49 -22.85 6.28
N ARG A 76 4.45 -22.49 7.57
CA ARG A 76 5.03 -23.29 8.63
C ARG A 76 4.40 -24.67 8.75
N ASP A 77 3.09 -24.75 8.64
CA ASP A 77 2.34 -25.99 8.80
C ASP A 77 2.45 -26.94 7.59
N ARG A 78 2.65 -26.37 6.39
CA ARG A 78 2.63 -27.12 5.14
C ARG A 78 4.00 -27.61 4.66
N ILE A 79 5.09 -27.01 5.14
CA ILE A 79 6.45 -27.36 4.72
C ILE A 79 7.11 -28.23 5.80
N PRO A 80 7.22 -29.55 5.61
CA PRO A 80 7.79 -30.44 6.63
C PRO A 80 9.30 -30.30 6.80
N ASN A 81 10.01 -29.85 5.75
CA ASN A 81 11.44 -29.63 5.79
C ASN A 81 11.76 -28.27 6.45
N LYS A 82 12.38 -28.30 7.63
CA LYS A 82 12.71 -27.09 8.43
C LYS A 82 13.56 -26.08 7.63
N THR A 83 14.53 -26.53 6.86
CA THR A 83 15.40 -25.66 6.07
C THR A 83 14.58 -24.93 4.99
N LEU A 84 13.76 -25.66 4.25
CA LEU A 84 12.93 -25.09 3.21
C LEU A 84 11.87 -24.13 3.77
N MET A 85 11.30 -24.47 4.93
CA MET A 85 10.37 -23.62 5.67
C MET A 85 11.01 -22.27 6.04
N TRP A 86 12.23 -22.30 6.62
CA TRP A 86 12.93 -21.08 6.98
C TRP A 86 13.30 -20.24 5.77
N ILE A 87 13.76 -20.87 4.69
CA ILE A 87 14.03 -20.16 3.41
C ILE A 87 12.76 -19.47 2.91
N ALA A 88 11.63 -20.16 2.89
CA ALA A 88 10.35 -19.57 2.44
C ALA A 88 9.94 -18.39 3.33
N ILE A 89 10.03 -18.51 4.64
CA ILE A 89 9.70 -17.42 5.58
C ILE A 89 10.62 -16.21 5.37
N VAL A 90 11.92 -16.44 5.24
CA VAL A 90 12.89 -15.34 5.00
C VAL A 90 12.62 -14.63 3.68
N ILE A 91 12.32 -15.37 2.61
CA ILE A 91 11.94 -14.77 1.32
C ILE A 91 10.69 -13.89 1.47
N VAL A 92 9.66 -14.37 2.17
CA VAL A 92 8.43 -13.59 2.40
C VAL A 92 8.74 -12.32 3.20
N ILE A 93 9.53 -12.44 4.27
CA ILE A 93 9.91 -11.27 5.09
C ILE A 93 10.68 -10.24 4.25
N ILE A 94 11.67 -10.69 3.46
CA ILE A 94 12.45 -9.81 2.58
C ILE A 94 11.54 -9.15 1.55
N ALA A 95 10.64 -9.89 0.93
CA ALA A 95 9.71 -9.36 -0.07
C ALA A 95 8.80 -8.28 0.51
N ILE A 96 8.23 -8.52 1.72
CA ILE A 96 7.40 -7.53 2.42
C ILE A 96 8.24 -6.30 2.78
N PHE A 97 9.44 -6.49 3.32
CA PHE A 97 10.29 -5.38 3.76
C PHE A 97 10.73 -4.50 2.59
N VAL A 98 11.25 -5.11 1.52
CA VAL A 98 11.67 -4.40 0.30
C VAL A 98 10.48 -3.71 -0.38
N GLY A 99 9.35 -4.40 -0.48
CA GLY A 99 8.12 -3.85 -1.07
C GLY A 99 7.61 -2.62 -0.30
N ASN A 100 7.58 -2.69 1.02
CA ASN A 100 7.16 -1.57 1.85
C ASN A 100 8.13 -0.38 1.79
N ILE A 101 9.45 -0.62 1.80
CA ILE A 101 10.44 0.45 1.62
C ILE A 101 10.26 1.14 0.28
N ALA A 102 10.12 0.38 -0.80
CA ALA A 102 9.93 0.94 -2.14
C ALA A 102 8.64 1.76 -2.22
N TYR A 103 7.55 1.25 -1.66
CA TYR A 103 6.26 1.93 -1.62
C TYR A 103 6.32 3.24 -0.83
N GLU A 104 6.89 3.22 0.37
CA GLU A 104 6.99 4.39 1.24
C GLU A 104 7.94 5.45 0.66
N THR A 105 9.03 5.03 0.01
CA THR A 105 9.91 5.94 -0.74
C THR A 105 9.13 6.69 -1.82
N GLY A 106 8.25 6.00 -2.54
CA GLY A 106 7.35 6.61 -3.51
C GLY A 106 6.42 7.66 -2.89
N ASN A 107 5.81 7.35 -1.74
CA ASN A 107 4.91 8.24 -1.02
C ASN A 107 5.63 9.52 -0.54
N ILE A 108 6.80 9.35 0.08
CA ILE A 108 7.63 10.49 0.54
C ILE A 108 8.06 11.34 -0.66
N THR A 109 8.52 10.72 -1.73
CA THR A 109 8.94 11.45 -2.96
C THR A 109 7.78 12.22 -3.56
N GLY A 110 6.59 11.62 -3.65
CA GLY A 110 5.39 12.30 -4.12
C GLY A 110 4.99 13.48 -3.24
N GLY A 111 5.06 13.32 -1.92
CA GLY A 111 4.83 14.40 -0.97
C GLY A 111 5.84 15.56 -1.12
N ILE A 112 7.11 15.25 -1.33
CA ILE A 112 8.17 16.25 -1.58
C ILE A 112 7.85 17.04 -2.86
N LEU A 113 7.57 16.36 -3.96
CA LEU A 113 7.25 16.99 -5.23
C LEU A 113 6.00 17.89 -5.12
N GLY A 114 4.99 17.46 -4.38
CA GLY A 114 3.79 18.26 -4.11
C GLY A 114 4.11 19.53 -3.33
N ILE A 115 4.92 19.46 -2.28
CA ILE A 115 5.33 20.63 -1.48
C ILE A 115 6.20 21.56 -2.31
N GLN A 116 7.19 21.05 -3.05
CA GLN A 116 8.08 21.86 -3.88
C GLN A 116 7.38 22.52 -5.07
N ALA A 117 6.27 21.97 -5.54
CA ALA A 117 5.45 22.61 -6.56
C ALA A 117 4.83 23.93 -6.06
N VAL A 118 4.55 24.05 -4.76
CA VAL A 118 4.00 25.26 -4.13
C VAL A 118 5.08 26.15 -3.53
N THR A 119 6.14 25.54 -2.99
CA THR A 119 7.26 26.22 -2.29
C THR A 119 8.60 25.72 -2.84
N PRO A 120 9.01 26.17 -4.04
CA PRO A 120 10.23 25.68 -4.70
C PRO A 120 11.52 26.03 -3.95
N ASP A 121 11.50 27.02 -3.08
CA ASP A 121 12.68 27.51 -2.35
C ASP A 121 13.07 26.62 -1.17
N ILE A 122 12.19 25.69 -0.75
CA ILE A 122 12.47 24.81 0.39
C ILE A 122 13.34 23.64 -0.07
N PRO A 123 14.55 23.45 0.51
CA PRO A 123 15.39 22.32 0.15
C PRO A 123 14.73 20.99 0.53
N MET A 124 15.06 19.93 -0.21
CA MET A 124 14.45 18.61 -0.09
C MET A 124 14.64 17.99 1.31
N ILE A 125 15.82 18.15 1.91
CA ILE A 125 16.19 17.46 3.17
C ILE A 125 15.24 17.80 4.34
N PRO A 126 14.93 19.08 4.65
CA PRO A 126 13.96 19.41 5.71
C PRO A 126 12.59 18.80 5.47
N ILE A 127 12.12 18.77 4.23
CA ILE A 127 10.81 18.17 3.87
C ILE A 127 10.81 16.69 4.21
N VAL A 128 11.83 15.94 3.79
CA VAL A 128 11.97 14.50 4.08
C VAL A 128 11.96 14.25 5.58
N VAL A 129 12.73 15.03 6.34
CA VAL A 129 12.83 14.87 7.80
C VAL A 129 11.48 15.14 8.48
N VAL A 130 10.80 16.20 8.09
CA VAL A 130 9.48 16.54 8.66
C VAL A 130 8.45 15.47 8.33
N LEU A 131 8.36 15.04 7.07
CA LEU A 131 7.43 13.98 6.66
C LEU A 131 7.71 12.66 7.36
N GLY A 132 8.99 12.27 7.46
CA GLY A 132 9.40 11.07 8.18
C GLY A 132 9.07 11.11 9.67
N LEU A 133 9.31 12.25 10.33
CA LEU A 133 8.96 12.44 11.74
C LEU A 133 7.45 12.43 11.97
N LEU A 134 6.66 13.02 11.08
CA LEU A 134 5.21 13.00 11.17
C LEU A 134 4.67 11.57 10.99
N ALA A 135 5.20 10.82 10.01
CA ALA A 135 4.83 9.42 9.80
C ALA A 135 5.20 8.57 11.02
N PHE A 136 6.40 8.74 11.57
CA PHE A 136 6.85 8.05 12.76
C PHE A 136 5.98 8.39 13.99
N ALA A 137 5.66 9.66 14.18
CA ALA A 137 4.80 10.12 15.28
C ALA A 137 3.38 9.54 15.14
N ALA A 138 2.82 9.52 13.93
CA ALA A 138 1.52 8.91 13.67
C ALA A 138 1.49 7.41 14.02
N MET A 139 2.57 6.69 13.68
CA MET A 139 2.72 5.27 14.06
C MET A 139 2.88 5.09 15.57
N TRP A 140 3.63 5.98 16.25
CA TRP A 140 3.88 5.92 17.68
C TRP A 140 2.60 6.12 18.51
N ILE A 141 1.74 7.03 18.07
CA ILE A 141 0.45 7.31 18.73
C ILE A 141 -0.47 6.08 18.71
N GLY A 142 -0.29 5.17 17.74
CA GLY A 142 -0.92 3.83 17.73
C GLY A 142 -2.46 3.82 17.70
N SER A 143 -3.09 4.99 17.59
CA SER A 143 -4.55 5.09 17.61
C SER A 143 -5.10 5.01 16.19
N TYR A 144 -5.57 3.82 15.82
CA TYR A 144 -6.26 3.59 14.55
C TYR A 144 -7.36 4.64 14.27
N LYS A 145 -8.07 5.06 15.30
CA LYS A 145 -9.11 6.10 15.20
C LYS A 145 -8.56 7.48 14.80
N VAL A 146 -7.38 7.86 15.26
CA VAL A 146 -6.77 9.15 14.90
C VAL A 146 -6.34 9.14 13.45
N VAL A 147 -5.74 8.04 12.98
CA VAL A 147 -5.34 7.88 11.57
C VAL A 147 -6.58 7.85 10.67
N GLU A 148 -7.63 7.15 11.07
CA GLU A 148 -8.91 7.10 10.34
C GLU A 148 -9.56 8.49 10.22
N VAL A 149 -9.62 9.26 11.32
CA VAL A 149 -10.17 10.63 11.31
C VAL A 149 -9.34 11.56 10.44
N ILE A 150 -8.01 11.49 10.50
CA ILE A 150 -7.13 12.31 9.66
C ILE A 150 -7.32 11.97 8.19
N LEU A 151 -7.40 10.67 7.84
CA LEU A 151 -7.68 10.23 6.47
C LEU A 151 -9.06 10.68 5.99
N CYS A 152 -10.09 10.59 6.83
CA CYS A 152 -11.44 11.06 6.49
C CYS A 152 -11.56 12.58 6.35
N LEU A 153 -10.67 13.36 6.97
CA LEU A 153 -10.65 14.83 6.85
C LEU A 153 -9.85 15.30 5.64
N LEU A 154 -8.95 14.47 5.12
CA LEU A 154 -8.11 14.78 3.95
C LEU A 154 -8.71 14.33 2.61
N TYR A 155 -9.78 13.56 2.66
CA TYR A 155 -10.58 13.10 1.51
C TYR A 155 -12.00 13.68 1.54
#